data_6483b37618a8bac811176e05690f5f04
#
_entry.id   6483b37618a8bac811176e05690f5f04
#
_cell.length_a   1.000
_cell.length_b   1.000
_cell.length_c   1.000
_cell.angle_alpha   90.00
_cell.angle_beta   90.00
_cell.angle_gamma   90.00
#
_symmetry.space_group_name_H-M   'P 1'
#
loop_
_entity.id
_entity.type
_entity.pdbx_description
1 polymer ?
#
loop_
_entity_poly.entity_id
_entity_poly.type
_entity_poly.pdbx_seq_one_letter_code
_entity_poly.pdbx_strand_id
1 'polypeptide(L)'
;IYKKVTTDSSCEIIEQQDFNSSNKFSQAQLANGRTYYKGAPEKLVEAATKRLAADGTVEEIDKEVINKQIDELANKAMRVLAFGYSEKPMVRNEINDDLVLIGFVGIRDDVRPEAKKAIEEVKDAGIQVVMITGDRKETAVAIAKDASLITSDSDIALTSAELATMSDDEI
;
A
#
# COMPACT_ATOMS: atom_id res chain seq x y z
N ILE A 1 -5.18 -14.50 -14.70
CA ILE A 1 -5.96 -14.16 -15.91
C ILE A 1 -6.27 -12.68 -15.84
N TYR A 2 -5.48 -11.85 -16.52
CA TYR A 2 -5.76 -10.42 -16.61
C TYR A 2 -6.96 -10.22 -17.56
N LYS A 3 -8.14 -9.90 -17.01
CA LYS A 3 -9.19 -9.32 -17.83
C LYS A 3 -8.67 -7.97 -18.32
N LYS A 4 -8.51 -7.85 -19.65
CA LYS A 4 -8.18 -6.59 -20.29
C LYS A 4 -9.31 -5.61 -19.95
N VAL A 5 -9.04 -4.67 -19.03
CA VAL A 5 -9.93 -3.55 -18.78
C VAL A 5 -9.81 -2.66 -20.03
N THR A 6 -10.82 -2.69 -20.88
CA THR A 6 -10.92 -1.71 -21.97
C THR A 6 -11.26 -0.37 -21.32
N THR A 7 -10.27 0.48 -21.20
CA THR A 7 -10.49 1.90 -20.88
C THR A 7 -11.08 2.56 -22.12
N ASP A 8 -12.23 3.18 -21.94
CA ASP A 8 -12.75 4.12 -22.95
C ASP A 8 -11.74 5.28 -23.01
N SER A 9 -11.08 5.44 -24.15
CA SER A 9 -9.92 6.32 -24.33
C SER A 9 -10.27 7.81 -24.43
N SER A 10 -11.45 8.22 -23.97
CA SER A 10 -11.94 9.60 -24.09
C SER A 10 -11.55 10.51 -22.92
N CYS A 11 -10.79 10.02 -21.94
CA CYS A 11 -10.38 10.83 -20.80
C CYS A 11 -9.04 11.55 -21.09
N GLU A 12 -9.14 12.81 -21.52
CA GLU A 12 -7.97 13.68 -21.69
C GLU A 12 -7.43 14.13 -20.31
N ILE A 13 -6.16 13.84 -20.06
CA ILE A 13 -5.44 14.33 -18.88
C ILE A 13 -4.87 15.71 -19.23
N ILE A 14 -5.27 16.74 -18.49
CA ILE A 14 -4.80 18.12 -18.69
C ILE A 14 -3.63 18.50 -17.78
N GLU A 15 -3.53 17.86 -16.61
CA GLU A 15 -2.42 18.02 -15.68
C GLU A 15 -2.21 16.74 -14.89
N GLN A 16 -0.94 16.42 -14.53
CA GLN A 16 -0.62 15.31 -13.67
C GLN A 16 0.55 15.63 -12.74
N GLN A 17 0.56 14.92 -11.62
CA GLN A 17 1.67 14.88 -10.69
C GLN A 17 2.01 13.43 -10.38
N ASP A 18 3.25 13.05 -10.66
CA ASP A 18 3.74 11.70 -10.38
C ASP A 18 3.87 11.45 -8.88
N PHE A 19 3.98 10.17 -8.52
CA PHE A 19 4.17 9.74 -7.15
C PHE A 19 5.44 10.36 -6.55
N ASN A 20 5.29 10.85 -5.32
CA ASN A 20 6.38 11.39 -4.51
C ASN A 20 6.36 10.68 -3.15
N SER A 21 7.53 10.23 -2.71
CA SER A 21 7.68 9.51 -1.44
C SER A 21 7.33 10.36 -0.20
N SER A 22 7.48 11.68 -0.28
CA SER A 22 7.10 12.60 0.80
C SER A 22 5.59 12.72 0.93
N ASN A 23 4.87 12.83 -0.19
CA ASN A 23 3.41 12.98 -0.23
C ASN A 23 2.68 11.64 -0.23
N LYS A 24 3.35 10.58 -0.75
CA LYS A 24 2.84 9.20 -0.85
C LYS A 24 1.62 9.05 -1.76
N PHE A 25 1.39 9.94 -2.71
CA PHE A 25 0.34 9.82 -3.72
C PHE A 25 0.77 10.40 -5.06
N SER A 26 0.04 10.04 -6.10
CA SER A 26 0.03 10.68 -7.42
C SER A 26 -1.37 11.16 -7.73
N GLN A 27 -1.50 12.17 -8.58
CA GLN A 27 -2.78 12.74 -8.97
C GLN A 27 -2.79 13.13 -10.45
N ALA A 28 -3.99 13.14 -11.04
CA ALA A 28 -4.20 13.57 -12.41
C ALA A 28 -5.54 14.28 -12.55
N GLN A 29 -5.54 15.45 -13.16
CA GLN A 29 -6.74 16.18 -13.52
C GLN A 29 -7.16 15.86 -14.94
N LEU A 30 -8.42 15.54 -15.12
CA LEU A 30 -9.03 15.30 -16.41
C LEU A 30 -9.70 16.55 -16.97
N ALA A 31 -9.95 16.58 -18.30
CA ALA A 31 -10.62 17.66 -19.00
C ALA A 31 -12.04 17.96 -18.48
N ASN A 32 -12.68 16.99 -17.83
CA ASN A 32 -13.97 17.18 -17.17
C ASN A 32 -13.89 17.93 -15.83
N GLY A 33 -12.71 18.39 -15.41
CA GLY A 33 -12.46 19.13 -14.19
C GLY A 33 -12.20 18.28 -12.94
N ARG A 34 -12.41 16.95 -13.00
CA ARG A 34 -12.15 16.04 -11.88
C ARG A 34 -10.67 15.76 -11.69
N THR A 35 -10.26 15.63 -10.45
CA THR A 35 -8.92 15.17 -10.09
C THR A 35 -9.01 13.78 -9.49
N TYR A 36 -8.19 12.85 -10.02
CA TYR A 36 -8.09 11.47 -9.54
C TYR A 36 -6.79 11.28 -8.77
N TYR A 37 -6.87 10.50 -7.70
CA TYR A 37 -5.78 10.22 -6.78
C TYR A 37 -5.50 8.73 -6.71
N LYS A 38 -4.22 8.37 -6.63
CA LYS A 38 -3.73 7.02 -6.33
C LYS A 38 -2.59 7.14 -5.35
N GLY A 39 -2.65 6.41 -4.23
CA GLY A 39 -1.59 6.51 -3.24
C GLY A 39 -1.73 5.58 -2.04
N ALA A 40 -0.96 5.91 -1.03
CA ALA A 40 -0.96 5.21 0.23
C ALA A 40 -2.35 5.31 0.90
N PRO A 41 -2.90 4.16 1.35
CA PRO A 41 -4.26 4.12 1.91
C PRO A 41 -4.44 5.10 3.07
N GLU A 42 -3.46 5.16 3.97
CA GLU A 42 -3.49 6.04 5.13
C GLU A 42 -3.70 7.52 4.75
N LYS A 43 -3.10 7.95 3.64
CA LYS A 43 -3.24 9.34 3.16
C LYS A 43 -4.61 9.62 2.55
N LEU A 44 -5.09 8.71 1.69
CA LEU A 44 -6.37 8.93 1.01
C LEU A 44 -7.56 8.72 1.95
N VAL A 45 -7.50 7.73 2.85
CA VAL A 45 -8.57 7.50 3.84
C VAL A 45 -8.64 8.64 4.84
N GLU A 46 -7.50 9.18 5.29
CA GLU A 46 -7.46 10.35 6.18
C GLU A 46 -8.15 11.56 5.55
N ALA A 47 -7.85 11.85 4.28
CA ALA A 47 -8.39 12.98 3.54
C ALA A 47 -9.85 12.77 3.08
N ALA A 48 -10.28 11.52 2.90
CA ALA A 48 -11.61 11.23 2.38
C ALA A 48 -12.71 11.64 3.36
N THR A 49 -13.75 12.29 2.81
CA THR A 49 -14.98 12.65 3.53
C THR A 49 -16.14 11.73 3.18
N LYS A 50 -16.07 11.12 1.99
CA LYS A 50 -17.09 10.23 1.43
C LYS A 50 -16.46 9.02 0.76
N ARG A 51 -17.28 8.02 0.46
CA ARG A 51 -16.88 6.87 -0.34
C ARG A 51 -17.87 6.61 -1.48
N LEU A 52 -17.39 5.97 -2.53
CA LEU A 52 -18.22 5.45 -3.62
C LEU A 52 -18.67 4.03 -3.26
N ALA A 53 -19.99 3.81 -3.17
CA ALA A 53 -20.55 2.50 -2.95
C ALA A 53 -20.58 1.66 -4.24
N ALA A 54 -20.79 0.36 -4.12
CA ALA A 54 -20.79 -0.58 -5.26
C ALA A 54 -21.90 -0.32 -6.30
N ASP A 55 -22.98 0.32 -5.88
CA ASP A 55 -24.10 0.73 -6.75
C ASP A 55 -23.86 2.08 -7.45
N GLY A 56 -22.70 2.73 -7.18
CA GLY A 56 -22.33 4.02 -7.74
C GLY A 56 -22.83 5.23 -6.95
N THR A 57 -23.48 5.04 -5.83
CA THR A 57 -23.88 6.14 -4.93
C THR A 57 -22.70 6.63 -4.10
N VAL A 58 -22.71 7.90 -3.73
CA VAL A 58 -21.72 8.50 -2.84
C VAL A 58 -22.31 8.63 -1.45
N GLU A 59 -21.66 8.05 -0.45
CA GLU A 59 -22.12 8.00 0.93
C GLU A 59 -21.02 8.42 1.91
N GLU A 60 -21.38 8.63 3.17
CA GLU A 60 -20.42 8.95 4.24
C GLU A 60 -19.45 7.79 4.44
N ILE A 61 -18.18 8.12 4.69
CA ILE A 61 -17.15 7.11 4.91
C ILE A 61 -17.05 6.71 6.39
N ASP A 62 -17.10 5.42 6.67
CA ASP A 62 -16.67 4.87 7.94
C ASP A 62 -15.19 4.49 7.84
N LYS A 63 -14.34 5.40 8.34
CA LYS A 63 -12.88 5.24 8.27
C LYS A 63 -12.38 4.06 9.11
N GLU A 64 -13.05 3.71 10.21
CA GLU A 64 -12.64 2.59 11.06
C GLU A 64 -12.85 1.26 10.34
N VAL A 65 -14.00 1.09 9.68
CA VAL A 65 -14.29 -0.09 8.87
C VAL A 65 -13.31 -0.22 7.70
N ILE A 66 -13.03 0.88 7.00
CA ILE A 66 -12.08 0.90 5.88
C ILE A 66 -10.66 0.55 6.34
N ASN A 67 -10.17 1.16 7.42
CA ASN A 67 -8.85 0.86 7.94
C ASN A 67 -8.70 -0.61 8.36
N LYS A 68 -9.72 -1.18 9.01
CA LYS A 68 -9.73 -2.60 9.35
C LYS A 68 -9.60 -3.50 8.12
N GLN A 69 -10.32 -3.20 7.04
CA GLN A 69 -10.20 -3.95 5.78
C GLN A 69 -8.81 -3.82 5.14
N ILE A 70 -8.21 -2.63 5.21
CA ILE A 70 -6.85 -2.38 4.73
C ILE A 70 -5.84 -3.21 5.53
N ASP A 71 -5.98 -3.24 6.86
CA ASP A 71 -5.12 -4.03 7.75
C ASP A 71 -5.26 -5.54 7.50
N GLU A 72 -6.48 -6.03 7.22
CA GLU A 72 -6.71 -7.42 6.83
C GLU A 72 -5.97 -7.81 5.54
N LEU A 73 -5.87 -6.89 4.56
CA LEU A 73 -5.08 -7.11 3.35
C LEU A 73 -3.57 -7.05 3.62
N ALA A 74 -3.13 -6.07 4.41
CA ALA A 74 -1.72 -5.94 4.80
C ALA A 74 -1.23 -7.18 5.56
N ASN A 75 -2.04 -7.72 6.47
CA ASN A 75 -1.75 -8.96 7.21
C ASN A 75 -1.65 -10.21 6.30
N LYS A 76 -2.17 -10.15 5.07
CA LYS A 76 -2.02 -11.17 4.03
C LYS A 76 -0.83 -10.91 3.10
N ALA A 77 0.14 -10.12 3.53
CA ALA A 77 1.30 -9.70 2.73
C ALA A 77 0.92 -8.95 1.45
N MET A 78 -0.19 -8.21 1.44
CA MET A 78 -0.58 -7.40 0.30
C MET A 78 -0.14 -5.95 0.49
N ARG A 79 0.51 -5.39 -0.54
CA ARG A 79 0.68 -3.94 -0.64
C ARG A 79 -0.64 -3.32 -1.06
N VAL A 80 -1.21 -2.46 -0.24
CA VAL A 80 -2.49 -1.83 -0.51
C VAL A 80 -2.28 -0.46 -1.15
N LEU A 81 -3.01 -0.22 -2.25
CA LEU A 81 -3.12 1.09 -2.89
C LEU A 81 -4.58 1.55 -2.84
N ALA A 82 -4.81 2.78 -2.44
CA ALA A 82 -6.12 3.41 -2.46
C ALA A 82 -6.29 4.33 -3.67
N PHE A 83 -7.55 4.51 -4.07
CA PHE A 83 -7.96 5.37 -5.17
C PHE A 83 -9.09 6.28 -4.72
N GLY A 84 -9.07 7.51 -5.17
CA GLY A 84 -10.12 8.48 -4.90
C GLY A 84 -10.26 9.49 -6.02
N TYR A 85 -11.29 10.31 -5.94
CA TYR A 85 -11.47 11.46 -6.83
C TYR A 85 -12.04 12.66 -6.08
N SER A 86 -11.85 13.83 -6.65
CA SER A 86 -12.44 15.10 -6.24
C SER A 86 -13.09 15.75 -7.44
N GLU A 87 -14.18 16.48 -7.24
CA GLU A 87 -14.81 17.30 -8.26
C GLU A 87 -14.08 18.64 -8.49
N LYS A 88 -13.06 18.94 -7.68
CA LYS A 88 -12.27 20.17 -7.76
C LYS A 88 -11.04 19.98 -8.64
N PRO A 89 -10.53 21.08 -9.22
CA PRO A 89 -9.24 21.09 -9.92
C PRO A 89 -8.09 20.64 -9.01
N MET A 90 -7.05 20.10 -9.63
CA MET A 90 -5.85 19.64 -8.94
C MET A 90 -5.11 20.79 -8.25
N VAL A 91 -4.72 20.56 -7.00
CA VAL A 91 -3.76 21.39 -6.27
C VAL A 91 -2.48 20.56 -6.09
N ARG A 92 -1.34 21.05 -6.53
CA ARG A 92 -0.07 20.31 -6.47
C ARG A 92 0.31 20.03 -5.01
N ASN A 93 0.71 18.79 -4.75
CA ASN A 93 1.15 18.27 -3.45
C ASN A 93 0.05 18.23 -2.36
N GLU A 94 -1.18 18.48 -2.71
CA GLU A 94 -2.31 18.47 -1.78
C GLU A 94 -3.41 17.53 -2.27
N ILE A 95 -4.18 17.00 -1.32
CA ILE A 95 -5.40 16.25 -1.59
C ILE A 95 -6.56 17.20 -1.30
N ASN A 96 -7.48 17.34 -2.23
CA ASN A 96 -8.65 18.19 -2.08
C ASN A 96 -9.54 17.71 -0.91
N ASP A 97 -10.16 18.65 -0.22
CA ASP A 97 -10.99 18.44 0.97
C ASP A 97 -12.35 17.77 0.71
N ASP A 98 -12.74 17.62 -0.58
CA ASP A 98 -13.93 16.92 -1.04
C ASP A 98 -13.64 15.50 -1.55
N LEU A 99 -12.49 14.92 -1.19
CA LEU A 99 -12.08 13.60 -1.69
C LEU A 99 -13.15 12.53 -1.40
N VAL A 100 -13.57 11.87 -2.46
CA VAL A 100 -14.39 10.65 -2.43
C VAL A 100 -13.50 9.44 -2.63
N LEU A 101 -13.45 8.55 -1.65
CA LEU A 101 -12.72 7.28 -1.77
C LEU A 101 -13.47 6.35 -2.74
N ILE A 102 -12.81 5.95 -3.83
CA ILE A 102 -13.36 4.96 -4.78
C ILE A 102 -13.22 3.55 -4.22
N GLY A 103 -12.08 3.28 -3.57
CA GLY A 103 -11.76 1.98 -3.01
C GLY A 103 -10.26 1.75 -2.93
N PHE A 104 -9.89 0.49 -2.73
CA PHE A 104 -8.49 0.09 -2.64
C PHE A 104 -8.28 -1.29 -3.26
N VAL A 105 -7.02 -1.57 -3.64
CA VAL A 105 -6.60 -2.87 -4.17
C VAL A 105 -5.42 -3.39 -3.36
N GLY A 106 -5.45 -4.67 -3.04
CA GLY A 106 -4.30 -5.40 -2.51
C GLY A 106 -3.49 -5.98 -3.66
N ILE A 107 -2.21 -5.68 -3.68
CA ILE A 107 -1.24 -6.22 -4.64
C ILE A 107 -0.34 -7.16 -3.86
N ARG A 108 -0.28 -8.42 -4.27
CA ARG A 108 0.61 -9.42 -3.70
C ARG A 108 1.51 -9.95 -4.81
N ASP A 109 2.79 -10.00 -4.51
CA ASP A 109 3.76 -10.74 -5.28
C ASP A 109 4.14 -11.98 -4.46
N ASP A 110 3.84 -13.16 -4.97
CA ASP A 110 4.12 -14.38 -4.22
C ASP A 110 5.62 -14.61 -4.11
N VAL A 111 6.06 -15.12 -2.96
CA VAL A 111 7.45 -15.51 -2.75
C VAL A 111 7.79 -16.63 -3.74
N ARG A 112 8.90 -16.47 -4.47
CA ARG A 112 9.36 -17.47 -5.43
C ARG A 112 9.67 -18.78 -4.70
N PRO A 113 9.22 -19.93 -5.19
CA PRO A 113 9.49 -21.24 -4.55
C PRO A 113 10.98 -21.48 -4.30
N GLU A 114 11.84 -21.03 -5.21
CA GLU A 114 13.30 -21.16 -5.12
C GLU A 114 13.88 -20.33 -3.96
N ALA A 115 13.26 -19.16 -3.66
CA ALA A 115 13.74 -18.31 -2.57
C ALA A 115 13.58 -18.97 -1.20
N LYS A 116 12.43 -19.63 -0.98
CA LYS A 116 12.18 -20.38 0.25
C LYS A 116 13.24 -21.48 0.47
N LYS A 117 13.46 -22.29 -0.56
CA LYS A 117 14.47 -23.36 -0.51
C LYS A 117 15.87 -22.82 -0.27
N ALA A 118 16.26 -21.74 -0.96
CA ALA A 118 17.57 -21.12 -0.78
C ALA A 118 17.76 -20.57 0.64
N ILE A 119 16.73 -19.95 1.25
CA ILE A 119 16.78 -19.47 2.62
C ILE A 119 16.94 -20.64 3.59
N GLU A 120 16.23 -21.74 3.40
CA GLU A 120 16.38 -22.96 4.22
C GLU A 120 17.79 -23.53 4.14
N GLU A 121 18.34 -23.69 2.93
CA GLU A 121 19.72 -24.18 2.72
C GLU A 121 20.78 -23.28 3.37
N VAL A 122 20.61 -21.96 3.29
CA VAL A 122 21.54 -20.99 3.90
C VAL A 122 21.48 -21.03 5.43
N LYS A 123 20.26 -21.15 5.99
CA LYS A 123 20.06 -21.29 7.45
C LYS A 123 20.64 -22.60 7.97
N ASP A 124 20.47 -23.69 7.24
CA ASP A 124 21.05 -25.01 7.59
C ASP A 124 22.60 -24.99 7.58
N ALA A 125 23.18 -24.14 6.74
CA ALA A 125 24.62 -23.86 6.75
C ALA A 125 25.10 -22.99 7.92
N GLY A 126 24.21 -22.59 8.85
CA GLY A 126 24.51 -21.74 10.00
C GLY A 126 24.66 -20.26 9.67
N ILE A 127 24.19 -19.80 8.51
CA ILE A 127 24.28 -18.41 8.10
C ILE A 127 22.98 -17.69 8.47
N GLN A 128 23.12 -16.56 9.17
CA GLN A 128 21.99 -15.71 9.49
C GLN A 128 21.51 -14.94 8.26
N VAL A 129 20.21 -15.04 7.95
CA VAL A 129 19.58 -14.33 6.84
C VAL A 129 18.76 -13.18 7.39
N VAL A 130 18.97 -11.97 6.86
CA VAL A 130 18.26 -10.75 7.26
C VAL A 130 17.53 -10.18 6.06
N MET A 131 16.25 -9.84 6.24
CA MET A 131 15.45 -9.14 5.23
C MET A 131 15.37 -7.65 5.56
N ILE A 132 15.80 -6.81 4.63
CA ILE A 132 15.68 -5.36 4.71
C ILE A 132 14.72 -4.88 3.62
N THR A 133 13.67 -4.15 4.00
CA THR A 133 12.64 -3.68 3.07
C THR A 133 12.12 -2.31 3.49
N GLY A 134 11.58 -1.56 2.52
CA GLY A 134 10.83 -0.32 2.75
C GLY A 134 9.33 -0.53 2.94
N ASP A 135 8.86 -1.77 2.98
CA ASP A 135 7.44 -2.07 3.19
C ASP A 135 7.02 -1.84 4.66
N ARG A 136 5.72 -1.82 4.90
CA ARG A 136 5.18 -1.79 6.27
C ARG A 136 5.59 -3.05 7.04
N LYS A 137 5.83 -2.92 8.34
CA LYS A 137 6.28 -4.03 9.22
C LYS A 137 5.38 -5.26 9.11
N GLU A 138 4.06 -5.07 9.08
CA GLU A 138 3.08 -6.15 8.99
C GLU A 138 3.21 -6.93 7.67
N THR A 139 3.37 -6.21 6.55
CA THR A 139 3.60 -6.80 5.22
C THR A 139 4.92 -7.56 5.17
N ALA A 140 5.99 -6.94 5.69
CA ALA A 140 7.31 -7.55 5.75
C ALA A 140 7.33 -8.84 6.57
N VAL A 141 6.70 -8.85 7.74
CA VAL A 141 6.56 -10.04 8.60
C VAL A 141 5.79 -11.16 7.90
N ALA A 142 4.71 -10.82 7.19
CA ALA A 142 3.94 -11.83 6.47
C ALA A 142 4.75 -12.46 5.32
N ILE A 143 5.50 -11.65 4.55
CA ILE A 143 6.41 -12.13 3.50
C ILE A 143 7.54 -12.98 4.11
N ALA A 144 8.12 -12.56 5.22
CA ALA A 144 9.20 -13.28 5.90
C ALA A 144 8.73 -14.65 6.42
N LYS A 145 7.49 -14.77 6.90
CA LYS A 145 6.87 -16.06 7.27
C LYS A 145 6.65 -16.94 6.04
N ASP A 146 6.10 -16.39 4.96
CA ASP A 146 5.90 -17.12 3.70
C ASP A 146 7.22 -17.62 3.10
N ALA A 147 8.32 -16.86 3.29
CA ALA A 147 9.66 -17.22 2.83
C ALA A 147 10.44 -18.16 3.78
N SER A 148 9.86 -18.62 4.88
CA SER A 148 10.54 -19.38 5.95
C SER A 148 11.72 -18.61 6.59
N LEU A 149 11.69 -17.28 6.52
CA LEU A 149 12.67 -16.43 7.20
C LEU A 149 12.35 -16.31 8.69
N ILE A 150 11.08 -16.08 9.02
CA ILE A 150 10.54 -16.12 10.38
C ILE A 150 9.90 -17.50 10.59
N THR A 151 10.49 -18.29 11.50
CA THR A 151 10.06 -19.68 11.79
C THR A 151 9.77 -19.90 13.26
N SER A 152 10.18 -19.02 14.14
CA SER A 152 10.01 -19.11 15.59
C SER A 152 9.65 -17.77 16.22
N ASP A 153 9.18 -17.83 17.48
CA ASP A 153 8.89 -16.61 18.28
C ASP A 153 10.16 -15.85 18.71
N SER A 154 11.35 -16.45 18.54
CA SER A 154 12.63 -15.80 18.78
C SER A 154 13.11 -14.95 17.60
N ASP A 155 12.51 -15.10 16.43
CA ASP A 155 12.85 -14.29 15.26
C ASP A 155 12.26 -12.88 15.42
N ILE A 156 13.10 -11.86 15.23
CA ILE A 156 12.77 -10.46 15.53
C ILE A 156 12.49 -9.70 14.24
N ALA A 157 11.44 -8.88 14.25
CA ALA A 157 11.17 -7.91 13.20
C ALA A 157 11.17 -6.49 13.80
N LEU A 158 12.03 -5.63 13.28
CA LEU A 158 12.25 -4.27 13.78
C LEU A 158 11.91 -3.24 12.69
N THR A 159 11.36 -2.11 13.10
CA THR A 159 11.29 -0.91 12.26
C THR A 159 12.62 -0.15 12.37
N SER A 160 12.88 0.76 11.41
CA SER A 160 14.07 1.62 11.47
C SER A 160 14.10 2.48 12.75
N ALA A 161 12.94 2.87 13.27
CA ALA A 161 12.85 3.64 14.52
C ALA A 161 13.20 2.80 15.74
N GLU A 162 12.73 1.54 15.82
CA GLU A 162 13.10 0.60 16.89
C GLU A 162 14.58 0.28 16.82
N LEU A 163 15.12 -0.03 15.64
CA LEU A 163 16.54 -0.34 15.44
C LEU A 163 17.47 0.82 15.86
N ALA A 164 17.06 2.07 15.58
CA ALA A 164 17.86 3.26 15.94
C ALA A 164 17.97 3.50 17.46
N THR A 165 17.16 2.82 18.27
CA THR A 165 17.23 2.91 19.75
C THR A 165 18.01 1.78 20.39
N MET A 166 18.45 0.78 19.63
CA MET A 166 19.21 -0.37 20.10
C MET A 166 20.71 -0.08 20.08
N SER A 167 21.43 -0.68 21.03
CA SER A 167 22.89 -0.67 21.06
C SER A 167 23.45 -1.78 20.15
N ASP A 168 24.72 -1.67 19.78
CA ASP A 168 25.42 -2.67 18.94
C ASP A 168 25.41 -4.08 19.57
N ASP A 169 25.32 -4.17 20.90
CA ASP A 169 25.28 -5.46 21.63
C ASP A 169 23.88 -6.09 21.65
N GLU A 170 22.82 -5.33 21.26
CA GLU A 170 21.44 -5.79 21.21
C GLU A 170 21.00 -6.19 19.78
N ILE A 171 21.80 -5.89 18.78
CA ILE A 171 21.59 -6.20 17.38
C ILE A 171 22.34 -7.49 17.00
#